data_4c067fc6728ca514b045bca3fdc14e2f
#
_entry.id   4c067fc6728ca514b045bca3fdc14e2f
#
_cell.length_a   1.000
_cell.length_b   1.000
_cell.length_c   1.000
_cell.angle_alpha   90.00
_cell.angle_beta   90.00
_cell.angle_gamma   90.00
#
_symmetry.space_group_name_H-M   'P 1'
#
loop_
_entity.id
_entity.type
_entity.pdbx_description
1 polymer ?
#
loop_
_entity_poly.entity_id
_entity_poly.type
_entity_poly.pdbx_seq_one_letter_code
_entity_poly.pdbx_strand_id
1 'polypeptide(L)'
;MNNLKRFMAAAFIMLIPVNVSAKEKEVKTGFMNNVRELKEISDIMDIIQENFVGDKELDKTILMQGAIKGMMETLDDPHSNYFSKDGMEDLEGKIKGEYSGVGMIIRKSSGEPVMVELLIEGTPAFRAGIRPKDKLISIDGNQTYNMDLEEASKLLKGKSGTTVKVQIYKESEKKTKDIVLKRETIKLENVSSKMLNNKIGYIKLTQFGDDVDVQVAKSLEKLQKDGMKGLIFDLRNNPGGRIDQAIKIGSMFIDKGVIVSERTKDGKETVNMREGKYYGDFPLVILINEGSASASEIVAGAVRDYKRGLLVGEKSFGKGSVQVLLPLPDGDGIKLTIAKYYTPKGENIHGKGINPDIVIEEDEDYLFYDGLVTNIDEKEQAESKKRILNDVVGKEEAEKLAKRQDKQLQQAEAAIDSMLKERDSKK
;
A
#
# COMPACT_ATOMS: atom_id res chain seq x y z
N MET A 1 14.75 -9.56 -16.67
CA MET A 1 14.73 -8.42 -15.77
C MET A 1 13.45 -7.60 -15.84
N ASN A 2 12.60 -7.72 -16.87
CA ASN A 2 11.40 -6.86 -17.01
C ASN A 2 10.10 -7.36 -16.38
N ASN A 3 10.05 -8.52 -15.76
CA ASN A 3 8.80 -9.09 -15.19
C ASN A 3 8.65 -8.93 -13.66
N LEU A 4 9.70 -8.50 -12.96
CA LEU A 4 9.66 -8.30 -11.50
C LEU A 4 8.97 -6.98 -11.11
N LYS A 5 8.98 -5.99 -11.99
CA LYS A 5 8.41 -4.65 -11.77
C LYS A 5 6.88 -4.60 -11.74
N ARG A 6 6.19 -5.65 -12.22
CA ARG A 6 4.72 -5.66 -12.31
C ARG A 6 3.97 -6.13 -11.05
N PHE A 7 4.65 -6.73 -10.08
CA PHE A 7 3.99 -7.37 -8.94
C PHE A 7 3.96 -6.56 -7.63
N MET A 8 4.71 -5.47 -7.50
CA MET A 8 4.66 -4.65 -6.29
C MET A 8 3.62 -3.52 -6.30
N ALA A 9 2.94 -3.27 -7.41
CA ALA A 9 1.76 -2.42 -7.44
C ALA A 9 0.54 -3.17 -6.88
N ALA A 10 0.63 -3.66 -5.63
CA ALA A 10 -0.51 -4.16 -4.90
C ALA A 10 -1.54 -3.02 -4.80
N ALA A 11 -2.59 -3.15 -5.59
CA ALA A 11 -3.70 -2.20 -5.66
C ALA A 11 -4.29 -1.95 -4.27
N PHE A 12 -3.90 -0.85 -3.65
CA PHE A 12 -4.50 -0.43 -2.39
C PHE A 12 -5.86 0.25 -2.62
N ILE A 13 -6.79 -0.05 -1.74
CA ILE A 13 -8.21 0.21 -1.83
C ILE A 13 -8.52 1.56 -1.23
N MET A 14 -9.23 2.41 -1.98
CA MET A 14 -9.96 3.51 -1.40
C MET A 14 -11.26 2.94 -0.80
N LEU A 15 -11.38 2.90 0.51
CA LEU A 15 -12.62 2.55 1.18
C LEU A 15 -13.30 3.81 1.68
N ILE A 16 -14.52 3.98 1.19
CA ILE A 16 -15.49 4.86 1.83
C ILE A 16 -16.34 3.97 2.74
N PRO A 17 -16.49 4.28 4.04
CA PRO A 17 -17.54 3.67 4.83
C PRO A 17 -18.88 4.20 4.29
N VAL A 18 -19.45 3.48 3.33
CA VAL A 18 -20.82 3.78 2.88
C VAL A 18 -21.74 3.23 3.95
N ASN A 19 -22.28 4.10 4.78
CA ASN A 19 -23.55 3.84 5.44
C ASN A 19 -24.61 3.69 4.32
N VAL A 20 -24.73 2.48 3.80
CA VAL A 20 -25.84 2.11 2.92
C VAL A 20 -27.08 2.04 3.82
N SER A 21 -27.68 3.20 4.08
CA SER A 21 -29.08 3.23 4.44
C SER A 21 -29.82 2.58 3.28
N ALA A 22 -30.20 1.32 3.46
CA ALA A 22 -31.06 0.60 2.56
C ALA A 22 -32.44 1.29 2.54
N LYS A 23 -32.54 2.33 1.73
CA LYS A 23 -33.85 2.68 1.19
C LYS A 23 -34.15 1.59 0.18
N GLU A 24 -35.03 0.68 0.56
CA GLU A 24 -35.75 -0.24 -0.33
C GLU A 24 -36.29 0.55 -1.51
N LYS A 25 -35.53 0.67 -2.58
CA LYS A 25 -36.11 0.95 -3.89
C LYS A 25 -36.81 -0.34 -4.29
N GLU A 26 -38.14 -0.32 -4.29
CA GLU A 26 -38.97 -1.31 -4.94
C GLU A 26 -38.41 -1.65 -6.33
N VAL A 27 -37.73 -2.78 -6.42
CA VAL A 27 -37.38 -3.41 -7.69
C VAL A 27 -38.66 -4.10 -8.19
N LYS A 28 -39.62 -3.31 -8.61
CA LYS A 28 -40.75 -3.76 -9.40
C LYS A 28 -40.33 -3.78 -10.86
N THR A 29 -40.02 -4.95 -11.38
CA THR A 29 -39.92 -5.38 -12.79
C THR A 29 -38.60 -6.14 -13.00
N GLY A 30 -38.66 -7.42 -13.03
CA GLY A 30 -37.53 -8.28 -13.32
C GLY A 30 -37.45 -9.55 -12.46
N PHE A 31 -38.22 -9.60 -11.37
CA PHE A 31 -38.16 -10.73 -10.43
C PHE A 31 -38.36 -12.08 -11.13
N MET A 32 -39.30 -12.17 -12.05
CA MET A 32 -39.56 -13.43 -12.79
C MET A 32 -38.46 -13.78 -13.79
N ASN A 33 -37.81 -12.79 -14.42
CA ASN A 33 -36.66 -13.02 -15.30
C ASN A 33 -35.43 -13.42 -14.47
N ASN A 34 -35.17 -12.72 -13.38
CA ASN A 34 -34.08 -13.03 -12.48
C ASN A 34 -34.20 -14.45 -11.87
N VAL A 35 -35.41 -14.90 -11.54
CA VAL A 35 -35.66 -16.26 -11.07
C VAL A 35 -35.29 -17.30 -12.11
N ARG A 36 -35.55 -17.05 -13.39
CA ARG A 36 -35.20 -17.99 -14.48
C ARG A 36 -33.66 -18.09 -14.61
N GLU A 37 -32.98 -16.95 -14.64
CA GLU A 37 -31.50 -16.90 -14.74
C GLU A 37 -30.82 -17.55 -13.55
N LEU A 38 -31.32 -17.30 -12.33
CA LEU A 38 -30.80 -17.94 -11.11
C LEU A 38 -31.04 -19.44 -11.12
N LYS A 39 -32.20 -19.90 -11.66
CA LYS A 39 -32.47 -21.32 -11.80
C LYS A 39 -31.49 -21.97 -12.78
N GLU A 40 -31.20 -21.36 -13.91
CA GLU A 40 -30.24 -21.86 -14.89
C GLU A 40 -28.84 -22.05 -14.27
N ILE A 41 -28.36 -21.08 -13.47
CA ILE A 41 -27.11 -21.24 -12.71
C ILE A 41 -27.18 -22.42 -11.74
N SER A 42 -28.29 -22.57 -11.00
CA SER A 42 -28.48 -23.67 -10.09
C SER A 42 -28.49 -25.02 -10.81
N ASP A 43 -29.22 -25.14 -11.93
CA ASP A 43 -29.30 -26.37 -12.73
C ASP A 43 -27.90 -26.76 -13.28
N ILE A 44 -27.08 -25.77 -13.70
CA ILE A 44 -25.70 -26.00 -14.14
C ILE A 44 -24.85 -26.53 -12.98
N MET A 45 -24.99 -25.97 -11.79
CA MET A 45 -24.24 -26.44 -10.60
C MET A 45 -24.60 -27.90 -10.27
N ASP A 46 -25.89 -28.28 -10.35
CA ASP A 46 -26.34 -29.65 -10.13
C ASP A 46 -25.77 -30.59 -11.19
N ILE A 47 -25.79 -30.21 -12.47
CA ILE A 47 -25.20 -30.99 -13.57
C ILE A 47 -23.70 -31.21 -13.34
N ILE A 48 -22.95 -30.17 -12.91
CA ILE A 48 -21.52 -30.30 -12.63
C ILE A 48 -21.31 -31.30 -11.46
N GLN A 49 -22.03 -31.14 -10.37
CA GLN A 49 -21.86 -32.02 -9.21
C GLN A 49 -22.18 -33.49 -9.53
N GLU A 50 -23.20 -33.72 -10.37
CA GLU A 50 -23.63 -35.06 -10.71
C GLU A 50 -22.74 -35.78 -11.75
N ASN A 51 -22.11 -35.01 -12.65
CA ASN A 51 -21.50 -35.58 -13.85
C ASN A 51 -19.98 -35.30 -13.98
N PHE A 52 -19.39 -34.38 -13.21
CA PHE A 52 -17.98 -34.06 -13.34
C PHE A 52 -17.09 -35.20 -12.83
N VAL A 53 -16.24 -35.73 -13.71
CA VAL A 53 -15.26 -36.77 -13.40
C VAL A 53 -13.90 -36.13 -13.18
N GLY A 54 -13.57 -35.87 -11.92
CA GLY A 54 -12.25 -35.32 -11.53
C GLY A 54 -11.98 -35.61 -10.04
N ASP A 55 -10.73 -35.49 -9.64
CA ASP A 55 -10.27 -35.78 -8.27
C ASP A 55 -10.64 -34.68 -7.26
N LYS A 56 -11.14 -33.52 -7.75
CA LYS A 56 -11.52 -32.41 -6.90
C LYS A 56 -12.98 -32.54 -6.43
N GLU A 57 -13.17 -32.59 -5.12
CA GLU A 57 -14.49 -32.49 -4.52
C GLU A 57 -15.04 -31.07 -4.73
N LEU A 58 -16.17 -30.98 -5.45
CA LEU A 58 -16.85 -29.74 -5.78
C LEU A 58 -18.19 -29.67 -5.05
N ASP A 59 -18.28 -28.83 -4.04
CA ASP A 59 -19.56 -28.46 -3.43
C ASP A 59 -20.20 -27.23 -4.11
N LYS A 60 -21.46 -26.96 -3.78
CA LYS A 60 -22.19 -25.79 -4.33
C LYS A 60 -21.56 -24.47 -3.93
N THR A 61 -20.89 -24.38 -2.79
CA THR A 61 -20.23 -23.17 -2.32
C THR A 61 -19.05 -22.81 -3.24
N ILE A 62 -18.22 -23.81 -3.57
CA ILE A 62 -17.08 -23.62 -4.49
C ILE A 62 -17.56 -23.19 -5.88
N LEU A 63 -18.65 -23.82 -6.37
CA LEU A 63 -19.21 -23.47 -7.68
C LEU A 63 -19.82 -22.06 -7.67
N MET A 64 -20.51 -21.66 -6.59
CA MET A 64 -21.05 -20.31 -6.43
C MET A 64 -19.93 -19.25 -6.37
N GLN A 65 -18.88 -19.51 -5.60
CA GLN A 65 -17.71 -18.64 -5.53
C GLN A 65 -17.07 -18.47 -6.91
N GLY A 66 -16.95 -19.57 -7.67
CA GLY A 66 -16.47 -19.55 -9.05
C GLY A 66 -17.36 -18.70 -9.98
N ALA A 67 -18.68 -18.82 -9.83
CA ALA A 67 -19.64 -18.03 -10.61
C ALA A 67 -19.52 -16.53 -10.29
N ILE A 68 -19.48 -16.14 -9.00
CA ILE A 68 -19.30 -14.73 -8.60
C ILE A 68 -17.97 -14.19 -9.11
N LYS A 69 -16.89 -14.96 -8.98
CA LYS A 69 -15.57 -14.57 -9.50
C LYS A 69 -15.62 -14.35 -11.00
N GLY A 70 -16.24 -15.25 -11.77
CA GLY A 70 -16.43 -15.08 -13.20
C GLY A 70 -17.22 -13.82 -13.57
N MET A 71 -18.29 -13.50 -12.82
CA MET A 71 -19.02 -12.24 -13.00
C MET A 71 -18.13 -11.02 -12.78
N MET A 72 -17.30 -11.04 -11.75
CA MET A 72 -16.36 -9.92 -11.51
C MET A 72 -15.31 -9.78 -12.60
N GLU A 73 -14.82 -10.90 -13.15
CA GLU A 73 -13.86 -10.91 -14.27
C GLU A 73 -14.45 -10.30 -15.56
N THR A 74 -15.77 -10.42 -15.79
CA THR A 74 -16.44 -9.80 -16.96
C THR A 74 -16.44 -8.28 -16.94
N LEU A 75 -16.12 -7.65 -15.81
CA LEU A 75 -16.04 -6.18 -15.72
C LEU A 75 -14.80 -5.60 -16.40
N ASP A 76 -13.81 -6.46 -16.71
CA ASP A 76 -12.51 -6.06 -17.29
C ASP A 76 -11.84 -4.90 -16.50
N ASP A 77 -12.07 -4.88 -15.19
CA ASP A 77 -11.54 -3.90 -14.25
C ASP A 77 -10.61 -4.57 -13.24
N PRO A 78 -9.29 -4.33 -13.31
CA PRO A 78 -8.33 -4.97 -12.41
C PRO A 78 -8.51 -4.59 -10.93
N HIS A 79 -9.33 -3.57 -10.66
CA HIS A 79 -9.60 -3.08 -9.31
C HIS A 79 -10.88 -3.66 -8.70
N SER A 80 -11.72 -4.31 -9.49
CA SER A 80 -12.95 -4.97 -9.06
C SER A 80 -12.71 -6.47 -8.92
N ASN A 81 -12.89 -7.02 -7.71
CA ASN A 81 -12.55 -8.41 -7.42
C ASN A 81 -13.50 -9.02 -6.39
N TYR A 82 -13.65 -10.34 -6.46
CA TYR A 82 -14.24 -11.14 -5.41
C TYR A 82 -13.16 -11.58 -4.40
N PHE A 83 -13.52 -11.64 -3.13
CA PHE A 83 -12.68 -12.12 -2.03
C PHE A 83 -13.46 -13.16 -1.22
N SER A 84 -12.83 -14.29 -0.95
CA SER A 84 -13.29 -15.21 0.07
C SER A 84 -13.21 -14.55 1.46
N LYS A 85 -13.84 -15.16 2.45
CA LYS A 85 -13.79 -14.67 3.84
C LYS A 85 -12.38 -14.42 4.34
N ASP A 86 -11.46 -15.36 4.12
CA ASP A 86 -10.04 -15.17 4.49
C ASP A 86 -9.41 -14.00 3.71
N GLY A 87 -9.76 -13.87 2.44
CA GLY A 87 -9.31 -12.75 1.60
C GLY A 87 -9.86 -11.41 2.07
N MET A 88 -11.08 -11.36 2.62
CA MET A 88 -11.66 -10.17 3.23
C MET A 88 -10.93 -9.78 4.51
N GLU A 89 -10.64 -10.74 5.39
CA GLU A 89 -9.87 -10.51 6.62
C GLU A 89 -8.46 -9.99 6.30
N ASP A 90 -7.78 -10.60 5.32
CA ASP A 90 -6.47 -10.14 4.82
C ASP A 90 -6.53 -8.70 4.27
N LEU A 91 -7.59 -8.39 3.55
CA LEU A 91 -7.79 -7.10 2.94
C LEU A 91 -8.02 -6.01 4.00
N GLU A 92 -8.88 -6.28 4.99
CA GLU A 92 -9.12 -5.38 6.11
C GLU A 92 -7.84 -5.16 6.94
N GLY A 93 -7.08 -6.22 7.20
CA GLY A 93 -5.78 -6.12 7.87
C GLY A 93 -4.81 -5.19 7.13
N LYS A 94 -4.71 -5.34 5.80
CA LYS A 94 -3.89 -4.48 4.96
C LYS A 94 -4.31 -3.01 5.05
N ILE A 95 -5.62 -2.74 5.10
CA ILE A 95 -6.16 -1.38 5.21
C ILE A 95 -5.81 -0.77 6.56
N LYS A 96 -5.89 -1.55 7.64
CA LYS A 96 -5.52 -1.12 8.99
C LYS A 96 -4.00 -0.97 9.17
N GLY A 97 -3.18 -1.38 8.19
CA GLY A 97 -1.73 -1.44 8.33
C GLY A 97 -1.27 -2.55 9.28
N GLU A 98 -2.12 -3.55 9.50
CA GLU A 98 -1.87 -4.71 10.35
C GLU A 98 -1.65 -5.94 9.49
N TYR A 99 -0.55 -6.64 9.71
CA TYR A 99 -0.25 -7.89 9.02
C TYR A 99 -0.15 -9.01 10.06
N SER A 100 -0.89 -10.08 9.86
CA SER A 100 -0.77 -11.25 10.71
C SER A 100 0.14 -12.29 10.04
N GLY A 101 1.30 -12.53 10.64
CA GLY A 101 2.33 -13.39 10.08
C GLY A 101 3.58 -13.48 10.94
N VAL A 102 4.71 -13.74 10.31
CA VAL A 102 6.00 -13.99 11.00
C VAL A 102 7.03 -12.87 10.86
N GLY A 103 6.75 -11.84 10.02
CA GLY A 103 7.60 -10.65 9.87
C GLY A 103 8.80 -10.85 8.96
N MET A 104 8.62 -11.60 7.87
CA MET A 104 9.60 -11.77 6.81
C MET A 104 9.14 -11.11 5.53
N ILE A 105 10.04 -10.40 4.86
CA ILE A 105 9.92 -10.04 3.45
C ILE A 105 10.69 -11.08 2.66
N ILE A 106 10.05 -11.68 1.68
CA ILE A 106 10.58 -12.82 0.93
C ILE A 106 10.69 -12.50 -0.54
N ARG A 107 11.66 -13.12 -1.19
CA ARG A 107 11.90 -13.05 -2.64
C ARG A 107 11.99 -14.43 -3.24
N LYS A 108 11.54 -14.56 -4.48
CA LYS A 108 11.64 -15.79 -5.26
C LYS A 108 12.35 -15.52 -6.59
N SER A 109 13.45 -16.22 -6.82
CA SER A 109 14.08 -16.30 -8.14
C SER A 109 13.68 -17.61 -8.82
N SER A 110 13.58 -17.61 -10.15
CA SER A 110 13.24 -18.82 -10.90
C SER A 110 14.28 -19.91 -10.66
N GLY A 111 13.81 -21.11 -10.33
CA GLY A 111 14.69 -22.26 -10.11
C GLY A 111 15.44 -22.27 -8.77
N GLU A 112 15.06 -21.41 -7.80
CA GLU A 112 15.65 -21.41 -6.46
C GLU A 112 14.59 -21.52 -5.36
N PRO A 113 14.95 -21.93 -4.13
CA PRO A 113 14.06 -21.82 -2.97
C PRO A 113 13.68 -20.35 -2.70
N VAL A 114 12.59 -20.14 -1.98
CA VAL A 114 12.23 -18.80 -1.49
C VAL A 114 13.31 -18.30 -0.54
N MET A 115 13.76 -17.07 -0.74
CA MET A 115 14.81 -16.45 0.07
C MET A 115 14.23 -15.36 0.97
N VAL A 116 14.73 -15.29 2.20
CA VAL A 116 14.46 -14.18 3.11
C VAL A 116 15.24 -12.96 2.62
N GLU A 117 14.53 -11.92 2.20
CA GLU A 117 15.15 -10.67 1.76
C GLU A 117 15.37 -9.75 2.93
N LEU A 118 14.36 -9.61 3.81
CA LEU A 118 14.40 -8.75 4.98
C LEU A 118 13.55 -9.29 6.11
N LEU A 119 13.75 -8.70 7.29
CA LEU A 119 13.04 -9.00 8.52
C LEU A 119 12.57 -7.69 9.17
N ILE A 120 11.36 -7.71 9.64
CA ILE A 120 10.83 -6.63 10.48
C ILE A 120 11.33 -6.88 11.90
N GLU A 121 12.00 -5.90 12.47
CA GLU A 121 12.58 -6.01 13.82
C GLU A 121 11.51 -6.31 14.89
N GLY A 122 11.87 -7.06 15.92
CA GLY A 122 10.96 -7.44 16.99
C GLY A 122 9.91 -8.49 16.63
N THR A 123 9.85 -8.98 15.38
CA THR A 123 8.88 -9.98 14.92
C THR A 123 9.29 -11.42 15.21
N PRO A 124 8.39 -12.41 15.10
CA PRO A 124 8.71 -13.81 15.37
C PRO A 124 9.92 -14.34 14.61
N ALA A 125 10.03 -14.06 13.33
CA ALA A 125 11.15 -14.50 12.51
C ALA A 125 12.48 -13.85 12.96
N PHE A 126 12.45 -12.56 13.28
CA PHE A 126 13.60 -11.82 13.78
C PHE A 126 14.10 -12.41 15.11
N ARG A 127 13.17 -12.64 16.08
CA ARG A 127 13.48 -13.23 17.39
C ARG A 127 13.99 -14.67 17.30
N ALA A 128 13.53 -15.43 16.30
CA ALA A 128 14.00 -16.79 16.02
C ALA A 128 15.40 -16.82 15.39
N GLY A 129 16.03 -15.68 15.17
CA GLY A 129 17.39 -15.58 14.63
C GLY A 129 17.47 -15.88 13.14
N ILE A 130 16.37 -15.78 12.39
CA ILE A 130 16.38 -15.79 10.92
C ILE A 130 17.10 -14.52 10.46
N ARG A 131 17.76 -14.58 9.32
CA ARG A 131 18.54 -13.47 8.76
C ARG A 131 18.29 -13.30 7.27
N PRO A 132 18.53 -12.11 6.69
CA PRO A 132 18.56 -11.93 5.24
C PRO A 132 19.48 -12.95 4.58
N LYS A 133 19.12 -13.39 3.36
CA LYS A 133 19.74 -14.45 2.56
C LYS A 133 19.55 -15.89 3.07
N ASP A 134 18.96 -16.10 4.25
CA ASP A 134 18.52 -17.44 4.62
C ASP A 134 17.50 -17.95 3.61
N LYS A 135 17.57 -19.23 3.22
CA LYS A 135 16.67 -19.84 2.24
C LYS A 135 15.60 -20.67 2.95
N LEU A 136 14.35 -20.36 2.69
CA LEU A 136 13.21 -21.18 3.11
C LEU A 136 13.18 -22.44 2.25
N ILE A 137 13.52 -23.59 2.81
CA ILE A 137 13.51 -24.87 2.09
C ILE A 137 12.09 -25.42 2.04
N SER A 138 11.38 -25.41 3.17
CA SER A 138 9.96 -25.79 3.21
C SER A 138 9.19 -24.94 4.21
N ILE A 139 7.84 -24.85 3.98
CA ILE A 139 6.87 -24.20 4.85
C ILE A 139 5.74 -25.21 5.10
N ASP A 140 5.52 -25.59 6.37
CA ASP A 140 4.57 -26.63 6.78
C ASP A 140 4.72 -27.94 5.96
N GLY A 141 5.97 -28.33 5.64
CA GLY A 141 6.32 -29.51 4.86
C GLY A 141 6.27 -29.32 3.35
N ASN A 142 5.74 -28.22 2.84
CA ASN A 142 5.68 -27.94 1.41
C ASN A 142 6.99 -27.31 0.93
N GLN A 143 7.61 -27.90 -0.10
CA GLN A 143 8.90 -27.44 -0.64
C GLN A 143 8.76 -26.11 -1.38
N THR A 144 9.53 -25.09 -1.02
CA THR A 144 9.41 -23.75 -1.61
C THR A 144 10.04 -23.63 -3.01
N TYR A 145 10.82 -24.62 -3.41
CA TYR A 145 11.44 -24.65 -4.75
C TYR A 145 10.40 -24.58 -5.87
N ASN A 146 9.28 -25.29 -5.69
CA ASN A 146 8.19 -25.37 -6.67
C ASN A 146 7.04 -24.38 -6.43
N MET A 147 7.11 -23.57 -5.38
CA MET A 147 6.11 -22.56 -5.06
C MET A 147 6.37 -21.26 -5.81
N ASP A 148 5.32 -20.51 -6.10
CA ASP A 148 5.45 -19.09 -6.39
C ASP A 148 5.55 -18.24 -5.09
N LEU A 149 5.77 -16.94 -5.26
CA LEU A 149 5.93 -16.03 -4.12
C LEU A 149 4.63 -15.83 -3.34
N GLU A 150 3.49 -15.87 -4.03
CA GLU A 150 2.18 -15.68 -3.42
C GLU A 150 1.78 -16.88 -2.55
N GLU A 151 2.02 -18.09 -3.04
CA GLU A 151 1.81 -19.33 -2.29
C GLU A 151 2.66 -19.36 -1.00
N ALA A 152 3.95 -19.06 -1.12
CA ALA A 152 4.84 -18.99 0.04
C ALA A 152 4.39 -17.91 1.05
N SER A 153 4.00 -16.74 0.56
CA SER A 153 3.48 -15.65 1.38
C SER A 153 2.18 -16.05 2.12
N LYS A 154 1.28 -16.75 1.44
CA LYS A 154 0.03 -17.25 2.02
C LYS A 154 0.29 -18.22 3.16
N LEU A 155 1.24 -19.14 3.01
CA LEU A 155 1.60 -20.10 4.06
C LEU A 155 2.27 -19.45 5.28
N LEU A 156 3.06 -18.39 5.08
CA LEU A 156 3.71 -17.65 6.17
C LEU A 156 2.75 -16.75 6.94
N LYS A 157 1.73 -16.24 6.28
CA LYS A 157 0.61 -15.49 6.89
C LYS A 157 -0.34 -16.45 7.59
N GLY A 158 -1.27 -15.88 8.35
CA GLY A 158 -2.35 -16.60 9.00
C GLY A 158 -2.73 -15.98 10.33
N LYS A 159 -3.78 -16.50 10.97
CA LYS A 159 -4.34 -15.94 12.19
C LYS A 159 -3.29 -15.80 13.30
N SER A 160 -3.25 -14.63 13.93
CA SER A 160 -2.39 -14.38 15.08
C SER A 160 -2.57 -15.45 16.17
N GLY A 161 -1.46 -15.91 16.73
CA GLY A 161 -1.43 -17.00 17.72
C GLY A 161 -1.25 -18.39 17.15
N THR A 162 -1.50 -18.62 15.84
CA THR A 162 -1.22 -19.90 15.18
C THR A 162 0.29 -20.06 14.90
N THR A 163 0.71 -21.27 14.58
CA THR A 163 2.11 -21.56 14.29
C THR A 163 2.32 -21.97 12.84
N VAL A 164 3.53 -21.75 12.33
CA VAL A 164 4.02 -22.26 11.07
C VAL A 164 5.39 -22.89 11.29
N LYS A 165 5.61 -24.07 10.73
CA LYS A 165 6.90 -24.74 10.75
C LYS A 165 7.64 -24.41 9.46
N VAL A 166 8.86 -23.85 9.60
CA VAL A 166 9.71 -23.53 8.47
C VAL A 166 11.02 -24.31 8.58
N GLN A 167 11.46 -24.86 7.46
CA GLN A 167 12.80 -25.40 7.34
C GLN A 167 13.67 -24.39 6.61
N ILE A 168 14.72 -23.91 7.26
CA ILE A 168 15.56 -22.82 6.77
C ILE A 168 17.01 -23.28 6.62
N TYR A 169 17.57 -23.07 5.44
CA TYR A 169 19.00 -23.13 5.25
C TYR A 169 19.62 -21.80 5.67
N LYS A 170 20.38 -21.83 6.74
CA LYS A 170 21.09 -20.67 7.31
C LYS A 170 22.35 -20.40 6.51
N GLU A 171 22.37 -19.34 5.72
CA GLU A 171 23.51 -19.03 4.84
C GLU A 171 24.80 -18.77 5.63
N SER A 172 24.71 -18.13 6.79
CA SER A 172 25.84 -17.83 7.66
C SER A 172 26.47 -19.08 8.34
N GLU A 173 25.65 -20.10 8.61
CA GLU A 173 26.06 -21.32 9.30
C GLU A 173 26.27 -22.51 8.36
N LYS A 174 25.84 -22.39 7.09
CA LYS A 174 25.83 -23.46 6.09
C LYS A 174 25.09 -24.72 6.57
N LYS A 175 24.00 -24.54 7.32
CA LYS A 175 23.23 -25.62 7.94
C LYS A 175 21.73 -25.37 7.78
N THR A 176 21.00 -26.47 7.69
CA THR A 176 19.53 -26.43 7.70
C THR A 176 19.01 -26.58 9.14
N LYS A 177 18.00 -25.79 9.49
CA LYS A 177 17.33 -25.82 10.79
C LYS A 177 15.81 -25.84 10.61
N ASP A 178 15.12 -26.61 11.44
CA ASP A 178 13.68 -26.57 11.60
C ASP A 178 13.34 -25.52 12.68
N ILE A 179 12.46 -24.59 12.37
CA ILE A 179 12.03 -23.52 13.26
C ILE A 179 10.51 -23.46 13.25
N VAL A 180 9.90 -23.42 14.43
CA VAL A 180 8.48 -23.17 14.60
C VAL A 180 8.29 -21.70 14.98
N LEU A 181 7.54 -20.98 14.13
CA LEU A 181 7.26 -19.56 14.32
C LEU A 181 5.79 -19.40 14.73
N LYS A 182 5.54 -18.62 15.76
CA LYS A 182 4.18 -18.22 16.14
C LYS A 182 3.82 -16.96 15.39
N ARG A 183 2.73 -16.98 14.62
CA ARG A 183 2.23 -15.79 13.90
C ARG A 183 1.75 -14.74 14.90
N GLU A 184 2.05 -13.49 14.62
CA GLU A 184 1.64 -12.33 15.43
C GLU A 184 1.07 -11.24 14.52
N THR A 185 0.23 -10.38 15.09
CA THR A 185 -0.19 -9.16 14.43
C THR A 185 0.99 -8.17 14.45
N ILE A 186 1.47 -7.79 13.29
CA ILE A 186 2.59 -6.89 13.08
C ILE A 186 2.02 -5.55 12.62
N LYS A 187 2.24 -4.51 13.42
CA LYS A 187 1.87 -3.14 13.04
C LYS A 187 3.06 -2.47 12.38
N LEU A 188 2.84 -1.97 11.18
CA LEU A 188 3.83 -1.15 10.49
C LEU A 188 3.62 0.32 10.85
N GLU A 189 4.69 1.03 11.15
CA GLU A 189 4.62 2.49 11.31
C GLU A 189 4.45 3.13 9.92
N ASN A 190 3.30 3.78 9.72
CA ASN A 190 3.00 4.43 8.45
C ASN A 190 3.57 5.83 8.35
N VAL A 191 3.92 6.46 9.47
CA VAL A 191 4.40 7.85 9.52
C VAL A 191 5.73 7.90 10.26
N SER A 192 6.76 8.40 9.59
CA SER A 192 8.03 8.76 10.24
C SER A 192 8.34 10.23 10.00
N SER A 193 9.03 10.88 10.95
CA SER A 193 9.36 12.30 10.82
C SER A 193 10.71 12.63 11.45
N LYS A 194 11.43 13.55 10.83
CA LYS A 194 12.71 14.06 11.32
C LYS A 194 12.93 15.51 10.90
N MET A 195 13.80 16.20 11.61
CA MET A 195 14.32 17.49 11.20
C MET A 195 15.58 17.29 10.36
N LEU A 196 15.59 17.77 9.12
CA LEU A 196 16.76 17.82 8.27
C LEU A 196 17.59 19.09 8.53
N ASN A 197 18.68 19.24 7.80
CA ASN A 197 19.49 20.46 7.81
C ASN A 197 18.63 21.69 7.49
N ASN A 198 19.11 22.88 7.84
CA ASN A 198 18.46 24.18 7.56
C ASN A 198 17.03 24.31 8.15
N LYS A 199 16.69 23.52 9.17
CA LYS A 199 15.35 23.50 9.77
C LYS A 199 14.24 23.07 8.77
N ILE A 200 14.56 22.17 7.88
CA ILE A 200 13.57 21.54 6.99
C ILE A 200 12.98 20.33 7.70
N GLY A 201 11.66 20.33 7.92
CA GLY A 201 10.93 19.16 8.39
C GLY A 201 10.80 18.14 7.27
N TYR A 202 10.94 16.86 7.61
CA TYR A 202 10.67 15.74 6.72
C TYR A 202 9.66 14.82 7.37
N ILE A 203 8.61 14.49 6.63
CA ILE A 203 7.61 13.48 7.03
C ILE A 203 7.44 12.52 5.89
N LYS A 204 7.62 11.22 6.15
CA LYS A 204 7.32 10.15 5.22
C LYS A 204 6.04 9.44 5.64
N LEU A 205 5.14 9.29 4.70
CA LEU A 205 3.90 8.51 4.83
C LEU A 205 3.94 7.34 3.86
N THR A 206 3.94 6.11 4.39
CA THR A 206 4.05 4.89 3.56
C THR A 206 2.70 4.37 3.10
N GLN A 207 1.61 4.69 3.83
CA GLN A 207 0.26 4.26 3.50
C GLN A 207 -0.78 5.11 4.22
N PHE A 208 -1.94 5.34 3.59
CA PHE A 208 -3.10 6.01 4.20
C PHE A 208 -3.97 5.00 4.97
N GLY A 209 -3.42 4.47 6.08
CA GLY A 209 -4.10 3.57 7.02
C GLY A 209 -4.99 4.34 8.01
N ASP A 210 -5.46 3.63 9.04
CA ASP A 210 -6.23 4.24 10.13
C ASP A 210 -5.37 5.22 10.95
N ASP A 211 -5.97 6.33 11.38
CA ASP A 211 -5.37 7.33 12.27
C ASP A 211 -4.05 7.98 11.80
N VAL A 212 -3.68 7.86 10.53
CA VAL A 212 -2.46 8.48 10.01
C VAL A 212 -2.55 10.00 9.98
N ASP A 213 -3.75 10.56 9.86
CA ASP A 213 -4.00 12.00 10.00
C ASP A 213 -3.54 12.51 11.38
N VAL A 214 -3.84 11.78 12.46
CA VAL A 214 -3.40 12.11 13.81
C VAL A 214 -1.88 12.01 13.95
N GLN A 215 -1.26 11.00 13.34
CA GLN A 215 0.20 10.81 13.38
C GLN A 215 0.93 11.91 12.59
N VAL A 216 0.44 12.28 11.40
CA VAL A 216 0.97 13.38 10.60
C VAL A 216 0.80 14.71 11.35
N ALA A 217 -0.36 14.96 11.96
CA ALA A 217 -0.61 16.14 12.76
C ALA A 217 0.37 16.29 13.93
N LYS A 218 0.60 15.21 14.68
CA LYS A 218 1.60 15.19 15.78
C LYS A 218 3.01 15.47 15.27
N SER A 219 3.37 14.89 14.14
CA SER A 219 4.67 15.12 13.50
C SER A 219 4.85 16.57 13.08
N LEU A 220 3.82 17.18 12.45
CA LEU A 220 3.81 18.59 12.08
C LEU A 220 3.95 19.51 13.31
N GLU A 221 3.19 19.26 14.36
CA GLU A 221 3.23 20.04 15.60
C GLU A 221 4.61 19.97 16.27
N LYS A 222 5.21 18.78 16.32
CA LYS A 222 6.57 18.58 16.83
C LYS A 222 7.59 19.38 16.02
N LEU A 223 7.58 19.23 14.69
CA LEU A 223 8.51 19.89 13.79
C LEU A 223 8.35 21.42 13.85
N GLN A 224 7.12 21.95 13.93
CA GLN A 224 6.88 23.38 14.09
C GLN A 224 7.43 23.90 15.43
N LYS A 225 7.21 23.16 16.53
CA LYS A 225 7.77 23.47 17.85
C LYS A 225 9.31 23.49 17.85
N ASP A 226 9.92 22.57 17.08
CA ASP A 226 11.38 22.48 16.92
C ASP A 226 11.95 23.53 15.94
N GLY A 227 11.08 24.42 15.42
CA GLY A 227 11.47 25.57 14.60
C GLY A 227 11.58 25.28 13.12
N MET A 228 10.76 24.34 12.60
CA MET A 228 10.66 24.03 11.18
C MET A 228 10.34 25.28 10.35
N LYS A 229 11.09 25.50 9.27
CA LYS A 229 10.92 26.61 8.32
C LYS A 229 10.23 26.21 7.02
N GLY A 230 10.37 24.95 6.61
CA GLY A 230 9.76 24.34 5.42
C GLY A 230 9.55 22.85 5.62
N LEU A 231 8.73 22.23 4.80
CA LEU A 231 8.36 20.81 4.92
C LEU A 231 8.59 20.07 3.59
N ILE A 232 9.20 18.90 3.69
CA ILE A 232 9.19 17.86 2.65
C ILE A 232 8.24 16.76 3.12
N PHE A 233 7.18 16.51 2.36
CA PHE A 233 6.22 15.43 2.61
C PHE A 233 6.42 14.32 1.59
N ASP A 234 6.96 13.19 2.03
CA ASP A 234 7.36 12.09 1.14
C ASP A 234 6.24 11.06 1.00
N LEU A 235 5.71 10.96 -0.22
CA LEU A 235 4.69 10.00 -0.65
C LEU A 235 5.24 8.98 -1.64
N ARG A 236 6.55 8.89 -1.83
CA ARG A 236 7.14 7.89 -2.73
C ARG A 236 6.84 6.49 -2.24
N ASN A 237 6.50 5.59 -3.19
CA ASN A 237 6.09 4.20 -2.94
C ASN A 237 4.88 4.06 -2.01
N ASN A 238 4.07 5.12 -1.86
CA ASN A 238 2.82 5.07 -1.11
C ASN A 238 1.64 4.74 -2.04
N PRO A 239 1.10 3.51 -2.01
CA PRO A 239 0.04 3.07 -2.92
C PRO A 239 -1.33 3.69 -2.62
N GLY A 240 -1.40 4.56 -1.61
CA GLY A 240 -2.65 5.18 -1.16
C GLY A 240 -3.24 4.51 0.07
N GLY A 241 -4.55 4.39 0.08
CA GLY A 241 -5.33 3.83 1.19
C GLY A 241 -6.68 4.54 1.34
N ARG A 242 -7.04 4.93 2.54
CA ARG A 242 -8.33 5.53 2.88
C ARG A 242 -8.47 6.96 2.35
N ILE A 243 -9.58 7.23 1.67
CA ILE A 243 -9.88 8.55 1.09
C ILE A 243 -10.12 9.61 2.17
N ASP A 244 -10.80 9.27 3.27
CA ASP A 244 -11.01 10.17 4.40
C ASP A 244 -9.70 10.64 5.03
N GLN A 245 -8.70 9.77 5.10
CA GLN A 245 -7.37 10.13 5.57
C GLN A 245 -6.65 11.08 4.58
N ALA A 246 -6.81 10.85 3.27
CA ALA A 246 -6.28 11.75 2.26
C ALA A 246 -6.91 13.15 2.31
N ILE A 247 -8.24 13.22 2.53
CA ILE A 247 -8.98 14.48 2.70
C ILE A 247 -8.45 15.26 3.90
N LYS A 248 -8.34 14.60 5.06
CA LYS A 248 -7.84 15.22 6.29
C LYS A 248 -6.39 15.70 6.15
N ILE A 249 -5.50 14.86 5.58
CA ILE A 249 -4.09 15.22 5.37
C ILE A 249 -3.96 16.32 4.33
N GLY A 250 -4.67 16.24 3.20
CA GLY A 250 -4.72 17.32 2.22
C GLY A 250 -5.20 18.64 2.83
N SER A 251 -6.16 18.57 3.75
CA SER A 251 -6.70 19.72 4.47
C SER A 251 -5.70 20.38 5.43
N MET A 252 -4.67 19.66 5.86
CA MET A 252 -3.58 20.25 6.66
C MET A 252 -2.74 21.25 5.84
N PHE A 253 -2.70 21.07 4.53
CA PHE A 253 -1.88 21.89 3.62
C PHE A 253 -2.70 22.90 2.81
N ILE A 254 -4.00 22.71 2.66
CA ILE A 254 -4.90 23.58 1.89
C ILE A 254 -5.77 24.40 2.85
N ASP A 255 -5.73 25.72 2.73
CA ASP A 255 -6.46 26.63 3.62
C ASP A 255 -7.99 26.58 3.38
N LYS A 256 -8.41 26.52 2.13
CA LYS A 256 -9.83 26.53 1.74
C LYS A 256 -10.08 25.86 0.40
N GLY A 257 -11.28 25.34 0.21
CA GLY A 257 -11.74 24.79 -1.07
C GLY A 257 -11.88 23.28 -1.06
N VAL A 258 -11.99 22.72 -2.24
CA VAL A 258 -12.19 21.29 -2.49
C VAL A 258 -10.85 20.55 -2.36
N ILE A 259 -10.85 19.40 -1.72
CA ILE A 259 -9.68 18.51 -1.73
C ILE A 259 -9.81 17.51 -2.89
N VAL A 260 -10.98 16.92 -3.07
CA VAL A 260 -11.27 15.95 -4.11
C VAL A 260 -12.77 15.90 -4.38
N SER A 261 -13.18 15.64 -5.61
CA SER A 261 -14.56 15.27 -5.91
C SER A 261 -14.64 13.88 -6.52
N GLU A 262 -15.80 13.24 -6.36
CA GLU A 262 -16.08 11.88 -6.82
C GLU A 262 -17.31 11.90 -7.70
N ARG A 263 -17.28 11.19 -8.83
CA ARG A 263 -18.43 11.06 -9.73
C ARG A 263 -18.76 9.60 -9.98
N THR A 264 -20.02 9.24 -9.72
CA THR A 264 -20.58 7.91 -9.95
C THR A 264 -21.01 7.72 -11.39
N LYS A 265 -21.39 6.49 -11.75
CA LYS A 265 -21.87 6.14 -13.11
C LYS A 265 -23.08 6.96 -13.56
N ASP A 266 -23.99 7.28 -12.65
CA ASP A 266 -25.19 8.09 -12.89
C ASP A 266 -24.92 9.61 -12.90
N GLY A 267 -23.67 10.02 -12.82
CA GLY A 267 -23.24 11.41 -12.85
C GLY A 267 -23.40 12.16 -11.54
N LYS A 268 -23.80 11.50 -10.46
CA LYS A 268 -23.86 12.11 -9.12
C LYS A 268 -22.46 12.46 -8.67
N GLU A 269 -22.28 13.73 -8.27
CA GLU A 269 -21.01 14.23 -7.74
C GLU A 269 -21.06 14.38 -6.23
N THR A 270 -20.02 13.90 -5.55
CA THR A 270 -19.75 14.16 -4.13
C THR A 270 -18.51 15.02 -4.07
N VAL A 271 -18.62 16.19 -3.45
CA VAL A 271 -17.51 17.13 -3.30
C VAL A 271 -17.02 17.13 -1.87
N ASN A 272 -15.76 16.75 -1.70
CA ASN A 272 -15.11 16.72 -0.40
C ASN A 272 -14.31 18.01 -0.19
N MET A 273 -14.84 18.87 0.67
CA MET A 273 -14.22 20.12 1.05
C MET A 273 -13.12 19.89 2.07
N ARG A 274 -12.20 20.84 2.17
CA ARG A 274 -11.21 20.84 3.26
C ARG A 274 -11.89 20.87 4.62
N GLU A 275 -11.29 20.20 5.59
CA GLU A 275 -11.79 20.10 6.97
C GLU A 275 -10.64 20.13 7.99
N GLY A 276 -10.94 20.31 9.26
CA GLY A 276 -9.96 20.25 10.34
C GLY A 276 -8.98 21.42 10.38
N LYS A 277 -7.79 21.20 10.95
CA LYS A 277 -6.78 22.25 11.19
C LYS A 277 -5.92 22.47 9.96
N TYR A 278 -5.70 23.74 9.59
CA TYR A 278 -4.68 24.18 8.65
C TYR A 278 -3.38 24.51 9.39
N TYR A 279 -2.25 24.00 8.89
CA TYR A 279 -0.98 24.12 9.59
C TYR A 279 -0.08 25.28 9.11
N GLY A 280 -0.60 26.12 8.20
CA GLY A 280 0.05 27.39 7.82
C GLY A 280 0.83 27.34 6.51
N ASP A 281 1.36 28.53 6.15
CA ASP A 281 2.00 28.82 4.85
C ASP A 281 3.53 28.68 4.90
N PHE A 282 4.02 27.52 5.28
CA PHE A 282 5.43 27.20 5.14
C PHE A 282 5.74 26.69 3.71
N PRO A 283 6.97 26.88 3.19
CA PRO A 283 7.42 26.21 1.97
C PRO A 283 7.15 24.70 2.03
N LEU A 284 6.50 24.16 1.01
CA LEU A 284 6.09 22.76 0.94
C LEU A 284 6.60 22.12 -0.35
N VAL A 285 7.24 20.98 -0.21
CA VAL A 285 7.56 20.07 -1.32
C VAL A 285 6.93 18.71 -1.02
N ILE A 286 6.29 18.12 -2.02
CA ILE A 286 5.83 16.72 -1.97
C ILE A 286 6.71 15.88 -2.88
N LEU A 287 7.27 14.79 -2.36
CA LEU A 287 7.97 13.80 -3.16
C LEU A 287 6.97 12.75 -3.65
N ILE A 288 6.99 12.47 -4.94
CA ILE A 288 6.16 11.44 -5.60
C ILE A 288 6.99 10.60 -6.56
N ASN A 289 6.55 9.37 -6.81
CA ASN A 289 7.10 8.50 -7.85
C ASN A 289 6.01 7.59 -8.43
N GLU A 290 6.37 6.66 -9.30
CA GLU A 290 5.45 5.70 -9.94
C GLU A 290 4.70 4.80 -8.93
N GLY A 291 5.22 4.62 -7.71
CA GLY A 291 4.57 3.92 -6.61
C GLY A 291 3.56 4.78 -5.83
N SER A 292 3.51 6.10 -6.09
CA SER A 292 2.54 7.02 -5.48
C SER A 292 1.20 6.90 -6.19
N ALA A 293 0.17 6.38 -5.51
CA ALA A 293 -1.11 6.09 -6.14
C ALA A 293 -2.31 6.53 -5.28
N SER A 294 -3.47 6.73 -5.91
CA SER A 294 -4.77 6.82 -5.23
C SER A 294 -4.82 7.98 -4.21
N ALA A 295 -4.93 7.70 -2.90
CA ALA A 295 -4.94 8.70 -1.82
C ALA A 295 -3.71 9.63 -1.86
N SER A 296 -2.53 9.11 -2.23
CA SER A 296 -1.32 9.93 -2.45
C SER A 296 -1.53 10.95 -3.57
N GLU A 297 -2.22 10.54 -4.62
CA GLU A 297 -2.50 11.41 -5.77
C GLU A 297 -3.59 12.44 -5.46
N ILE A 298 -4.50 12.16 -4.52
CA ILE A 298 -5.45 13.17 -4.01
C ILE A 298 -4.70 14.30 -3.32
N VAL A 299 -3.78 13.98 -2.41
CA VAL A 299 -2.99 14.99 -1.69
C VAL A 299 -2.08 15.76 -2.64
N ALA A 300 -1.33 15.06 -3.49
CA ALA A 300 -0.44 15.67 -4.48
C ALA A 300 -1.21 16.54 -5.48
N GLY A 301 -2.35 16.05 -5.99
CA GLY A 301 -3.22 16.78 -6.91
C GLY A 301 -3.80 18.05 -6.32
N ALA A 302 -4.25 18.00 -5.06
CA ALA A 302 -4.72 19.18 -4.35
C ALA A 302 -3.60 20.22 -4.18
N VAL A 303 -2.41 19.80 -3.73
CA VAL A 303 -1.26 20.71 -3.55
C VAL A 303 -0.84 21.35 -4.88
N ARG A 304 -0.78 20.57 -5.97
CA ARG A 304 -0.49 21.06 -7.32
C ARG A 304 -1.55 22.07 -7.79
N ASP A 305 -2.81 21.71 -7.69
CA ASP A 305 -3.90 22.50 -8.26
C ASP A 305 -4.08 23.85 -7.59
N TYR A 306 -3.85 23.92 -6.28
CA TYR A 306 -3.81 25.18 -5.52
C TYR A 306 -2.46 25.91 -5.58
N LYS A 307 -1.45 25.33 -6.23
CA LYS A 307 -0.08 25.85 -6.23
C LYS A 307 0.45 26.09 -4.80
N ARG A 308 0.04 25.21 -3.87
CA ARG A 308 0.40 25.31 -2.46
C ARG A 308 1.86 24.92 -2.19
N GLY A 309 2.43 24.08 -3.01
CA GLY A 309 3.79 23.57 -2.92
C GLY A 309 4.24 23.03 -4.26
N LEU A 310 5.49 22.55 -4.33
CA LEU A 310 6.06 21.90 -5.51
C LEU A 310 5.99 20.38 -5.36
N LEU A 311 5.77 19.71 -6.49
CA LEU A 311 5.92 18.27 -6.62
C LEU A 311 7.28 17.95 -7.21
N VAL A 312 8.05 17.06 -6.59
CA VAL A 312 9.40 16.67 -7.03
C VAL A 312 9.47 15.15 -7.13
N GLY A 313 10.17 14.63 -8.13
CA GLY A 313 10.41 13.20 -8.32
C GLY A 313 9.95 12.70 -9.67
N GLU A 314 9.16 11.64 -9.71
CA GLU A 314 8.69 11.01 -10.93
C GLU A 314 7.16 11.05 -11.02
N LYS A 315 6.65 10.76 -12.23
CA LYS A 315 5.22 10.72 -12.49
C LYS A 315 4.53 9.65 -11.63
N SER A 316 3.40 10.00 -11.01
CA SER A 316 2.62 9.08 -10.19
C SER A 316 1.89 8.01 -11.00
N PHE A 317 1.33 7.01 -10.33
CA PHE A 317 0.73 5.81 -10.92
C PHE A 317 -0.48 6.07 -11.82
N GLY A 318 -1.39 6.95 -11.42
CA GLY A 318 -2.61 7.24 -12.17
C GLY A 318 -3.81 6.40 -11.77
N LYS A 319 -4.03 6.14 -10.50
CA LYS A 319 -5.24 5.46 -10.00
C LYS A 319 -6.30 6.46 -9.59
N GLY A 320 -7.18 6.83 -10.51
CA GLY A 320 -8.29 7.77 -10.29
C GLY A 320 -9.66 7.10 -10.12
N SER A 321 -9.72 5.86 -9.65
CA SER A 321 -10.95 5.11 -9.41
C SER A 321 -11.20 4.88 -7.92
N VAL A 322 -12.48 4.90 -7.53
CA VAL A 322 -12.96 4.69 -6.16
C VAL A 322 -13.60 3.32 -6.06
N GLN A 323 -13.14 2.49 -5.12
CA GLN A 323 -13.73 1.19 -4.86
C GLN A 323 -14.51 1.19 -3.54
N VAL A 324 -15.58 0.41 -3.52
CA VAL A 324 -16.30 0.04 -2.29
C VAL A 324 -16.04 -1.43 -2.00
N LEU A 325 -15.95 -1.75 -0.73
CA LEU A 325 -15.91 -3.12 -0.25
C LEU A 325 -17.30 -3.49 0.27
N LEU A 326 -17.93 -4.47 -0.36
CA LEU A 326 -19.28 -4.94 -0.04
C LEU A 326 -19.17 -6.35 0.55
N PRO A 327 -19.40 -6.52 1.87
CA PRO A 327 -19.43 -7.84 2.48
C PRO A 327 -20.67 -8.63 2.01
N LEU A 328 -20.49 -9.93 1.81
CA LEU A 328 -21.56 -10.88 1.51
C LEU A 328 -21.99 -11.63 2.78
N PRO A 329 -23.20 -12.23 2.82
CA PRO A 329 -23.76 -12.84 4.03
C PRO A 329 -22.93 -13.99 4.61
N ASP A 330 -22.16 -14.69 3.79
CA ASP A 330 -21.29 -15.82 4.16
C ASP A 330 -19.90 -15.39 4.69
N GLY A 331 -19.64 -14.09 4.69
CA GLY A 331 -18.36 -13.50 5.10
C GLY A 331 -17.39 -13.26 3.96
N ASP A 332 -17.71 -13.72 2.75
CA ASP A 332 -17.03 -13.34 1.53
C ASP A 332 -17.30 -11.85 1.21
N GLY A 333 -16.72 -11.32 0.14
CA GLY A 333 -16.99 -9.95 -0.27
C GLY A 333 -16.60 -9.64 -1.69
N ILE A 334 -17.12 -8.55 -2.19
CA ILE A 334 -16.69 -7.98 -3.46
C ILE A 334 -16.14 -6.57 -3.26
N LYS A 335 -15.05 -6.29 -3.93
CA LYS A 335 -14.53 -4.95 -4.13
C LYS A 335 -14.96 -4.49 -5.51
N LEU A 336 -15.67 -3.38 -5.58
CA LEU A 336 -16.26 -2.89 -6.81
C LEU A 336 -15.92 -1.43 -7.05
N THR A 337 -15.45 -1.09 -8.24
CA THR A 337 -15.29 0.30 -8.66
C THR A 337 -16.65 0.94 -8.88
N ILE A 338 -16.94 2.00 -8.12
CA ILE A 338 -18.25 2.68 -8.14
C ILE A 338 -18.18 4.12 -8.58
N ALA A 339 -17.00 4.74 -8.56
CA ALA A 339 -16.83 6.14 -8.94
C ALA A 339 -15.42 6.41 -9.48
N LYS A 340 -15.25 7.58 -10.06
CA LYS A 340 -13.95 8.18 -10.39
C LYS A 340 -13.76 9.42 -9.57
N TYR A 341 -12.53 9.71 -9.14
CA TYR A 341 -12.23 10.95 -8.46
C TYR A 341 -11.54 11.97 -9.36
N TYR A 342 -11.70 13.24 -9.00
CA TYR A 342 -11.24 14.40 -9.72
C TYR A 342 -10.51 15.34 -8.77
N THR A 343 -9.43 15.93 -9.23
CA THR A 343 -8.68 16.95 -8.49
C THR A 343 -9.53 18.24 -8.33
N PRO A 344 -9.13 19.19 -7.49
CA PRO A 344 -9.84 20.45 -7.31
C PRO A 344 -10.14 21.20 -8.61
N LYS A 345 -9.28 21.08 -9.63
CA LYS A 345 -9.51 21.66 -10.96
C LYS A 345 -10.38 20.80 -11.89
N GLY A 346 -10.89 19.69 -11.40
CA GLY A 346 -11.77 18.79 -12.18
C GLY A 346 -11.02 17.84 -13.12
N GLU A 347 -9.72 17.65 -12.94
CA GLU A 347 -8.95 16.69 -13.73
C GLU A 347 -9.14 15.28 -13.19
N ASN A 348 -9.49 14.33 -14.07
CA ASN A 348 -9.42 12.91 -13.76
C ASN A 348 -8.04 12.37 -14.12
N ILE A 349 -7.35 11.82 -13.13
CA ILE A 349 -5.96 11.33 -13.28
C ILE A 349 -5.89 9.84 -13.64
N HIS A 350 -7.04 9.15 -13.78
CA HIS A 350 -7.07 7.71 -14.07
C HIS A 350 -6.34 7.38 -15.37
N GLY A 351 -5.37 6.46 -15.29
CA GLY A 351 -4.48 6.08 -16.38
C GLY A 351 -3.46 7.15 -16.80
N LYS A 352 -3.52 8.36 -16.20
CA LYS A 352 -2.65 9.48 -16.56
C LYS A 352 -1.56 9.76 -15.51
N GLY A 353 -1.89 9.65 -14.23
CA GLY A 353 -1.03 10.07 -13.14
C GLY A 353 -0.85 11.59 -13.04
N ILE A 354 -0.05 12.00 -12.07
CA ILE A 354 0.32 13.40 -11.82
C ILE A 354 1.80 13.57 -12.15
N ASN A 355 2.12 14.51 -13.03
CA ASN A 355 3.50 14.86 -13.31
C ASN A 355 4.03 15.76 -12.17
N PRO A 356 5.26 15.55 -11.71
CA PRO A 356 5.92 16.49 -10.81
C PRO A 356 6.28 17.79 -11.53
N ASP A 357 6.46 18.88 -10.75
CA ASP A 357 6.95 20.17 -11.27
C ASP A 357 8.45 20.07 -11.59
N ILE A 358 9.19 19.26 -10.82
CA ILE A 358 10.61 19.01 -11.02
C ILE A 358 10.81 17.51 -11.17
N VAL A 359 11.14 17.08 -12.40
CA VAL A 359 11.38 15.67 -12.72
C VAL A 359 12.79 15.26 -12.34
N ILE A 360 12.94 14.30 -11.45
CA ILE A 360 14.21 13.70 -11.05
C ILE A 360 14.02 12.20 -11.01
N GLU A 361 14.74 11.49 -11.86
CA GLU A 361 14.78 10.03 -11.83
C GLU A 361 15.62 9.54 -10.65
N GLU A 362 15.12 8.56 -9.92
CA GLU A 362 15.85 7.93 -8.83
C GLU A 362 16.05 6.44 -9.12
N ASP A 363 17.07 5.88 -8.49
CA ASP A 363 17.36 4.46 -8.56
C ASP A 363 16.35 3.69 -7.69
N GLU A 364 15.54 2.84 -8.31
CA GLU A 364 14.50 2.05 -7.63
C GLU A 364 15.07 1.20 -6.49
N ASP A 365 16.26 0.62 -6.68
CA ASP A 365 16.92 -0.19 -5.67
C ASP A 365 17.26 0.65 -4.43
N TYR A 366 17.71 1.90 -4.64
CA TYR A 366 17.99 2.83 -3.54
C TYR A 366 16.74 3.13 -2.71
N LEU A 367 15.62 3.48 -3.35
CA LEU A 367 14.36 3.79 -2.66
C LEU A 367 13.79 2.59 -1.90
N PHE A 368 13.97 1.39 -2.46
CA PHE A 368 13.57 0.16 -1.79
C PHE A 368 14.36 -0.04 -0.50
N TYR A 369 15.68 0.02 -0.55
CA TYR A 369 16.52 -0.18 0.63
C TYR A 369 16.41 0.93 1.67
N ASP A 370 16.21 2.18 1.26
CA ASP A 370 15.99 3.29 2.18
C ASP A 370 14.67 3.16 2.95
N GLY A 371 13.61 2.75 2.26
CA GLY A 371 12.28 2.50 2.83
C GLY A 371 12.26 1.44 3.94
N LEU A 372 13.18 0.48 3.89
CA LEU A 372 13.26 -0.62 4.85
C LEU A 372 13.93 -0.25 6.18
N VAL A 373 14.64 0.87 6.21
CA VAL A 373 15.47 1.28 7.38
C VAL A 373 14.83 2.45 8.13
N THR A 374 13.74 3.03 7.62
CA THR A 374 13.13 4.23 8.22
C THR A 374 12.45 4.02 9.56
N ASN A 375 12.28 2.79 10.02
CA ASN A 375 11.58 2.45 11.28
C ASN A 375 12.50 2.24 12.48
N ILE A 376 13.76 2.68 12.43
CA ILE A 376 14.77 2.49 13.49
C ILE A 376 15.19 3.86 14.04
N ASP A 377 15.45 3.96 15.36
CA ASP A 377 15.92 5.18 16.04
C ASP A 377 17.20 5.75 15.40
N GLU A 378 17.30 7.08 15.29
CA GLU A 378 18.34 7.78 14.50
C GLU A 378 19.78 7.43 14.86
N LYS A 379 20.07 7.07 16.13
CA LYS A 379 21.41 6.64 16.57
C LYS A 379 21.74 5.21 16.19
N GLU A 380 20.74 4.33 16.15
CA GLU A 380 20.87 2.95 15.68
C GLU A 380 20.74 2.84 14.16
N GLN A 381 20.13 3.84 13.49
CA GLN A 381 19.86 3.82 12.06
C GLN A 381 21.10 3.62 11.19
N ALA A 382 22.18 4.35 11.45
CA ALA A 382 23.37 4.29 10.58
C ALA A 382 24.09 2.94 10.67
N GLU A 383 24.21 2.36 11.87
CA GLU A 383 24.84 1.05 12.06
C GLU A 383 23.91 -0.09 11.63
N SER A 384 22.62 0.01 11.96
CA SER A 384 21.61 -0.98 11.55
C SER A 384 21.41 -0.95 10.03
N LYS A 385 21.35 0.24 9.41
CA LYS A 385 21.30 0.40 7.95
C LYS A 385 22.53 -0.26 7.29
N LYS A 386 23.71 0.02 7.78
CA LYS A 386 24.94 -0.57 7.26
C LYS A 386 24.97 -2.08 7.46
N ARG A 387 24.51 -2.58 8.61
CA ARG A 387 24.42 -4.02 8.89
C ARG A 387 23.40 -4.70 7.97
N ILE A 388 22.19 -4.17 7.87
CA ILE A 388 21.13 -4.70 7.00
C ILE A 388 21.59 -4.69 5.54
N LEU A 389 22.15 -3.59 5.06
CA LEU A 389 22.68 -3.50 3.70
C LEU A 389 23.82 -4.49 3.47
N ASN A 390 24.76 -4.62 4.40
CA ASN A 390 25.84 -5.63 4.32
C ASN A 390 25.27 -7.04 4.23
N ASP A 391 24.24 -7.33 5.01
CA ASP A 391 23.60 -8.65 5.06
C ASP A 391 22.78 -8.94 3.77
N VAL A 392 22.17 -7.93 3.18
CA VAL A 392 21.31 -8.07 1.99
C VAL A 392 22.11 -8.10 0.70
N VAL A 393 22.98 -7.12 0.47
CA VAL A 393 23.68 -6.97 -0.83
C VAL A 393 25.18 -7.30 -0.76
N GLY A 394 25.70 -7.54 0.43
CA GLY A 394 27.13 -7.73 0.66
C GLY A 394 27.87 -6.40 0.89
N LYS A 395 29.06 -6.49 1.51
CA LYS A 395 29.81 -5.34 2.02
C LYS A 395 30.16 -4.31 0.93
N GLU A 396 30.58 -4.77 -0.24
CA GLU A 396 30.98 -3.88 -1.34
C GLU A 396 29.80 -3.08 -1.90
N GLU A 397 28.66 -3.75 -2.17
CA GLU A 397 27.47 -3.09 -2.68
C GLU A 397 26.79 -2.23 -1.61
N ALA A 398 26.81 -2.69 -0.35
CA ALA A 398 26.33 -1.89 0.78
C ALA A 398 27.13 -0.59 0.96
N GLU A 399 28.45 -0.61 0.77
CA GLU A 399 29.29 0.60 0.80
C GLU A 399 28.97 1.54 -0.37
N LYS A 400 28.65 1.01 -1.54
CA LYS A 400 28.18 1.80 -2.68
C LYS A 400 26.82 2.44 -2.40
N LEU A 401 25.86 1.65 -1.93
CA LEU A 401 24.51 2.12 -1.58
C LEU A 401 24.55 3.15 -0.41
N ALA A 402 25.39 2.92 0.59
CA ALA A 402 25.54 3.87 1.70
C ALA A 402 26.16 5.23 1.28
N LYS A 403 26.87 5.27 0.17
CA LYS A 403 27.43 6.49 -0.42
C LYS A 403 26.48 7.15 -1.41
N ARG A 404 25.46 6.45 -1.89
CA ARG A 404 24.41 7.03 -2.76
C ARG A 404 23.62 8.06 -1.95
N GLN A 405 23.31 9.14 -2.62
CA GLN A 405 22.52 10.23 -2.06
C GLN A 405 21.15 10.21 -2.75
N ASP A 406 20.10 10.36 -1.99
CA ASP A 406 18.74 10.53 -2.50
C ASP A 406 18.65 11.85 -3.29
N LYS A 407 18.76 11.76 -4.61
CA LYS A 407 18.76 12.93 -5.51
C LYS A 407 17.45 13.69 -5.46
N GLN A 408 16.34 12.97 -5.32
CA GLN A 408 15.01 13.57 -5.21
C GLN A 408 14.88 14.34 -3.91
N LEU A 409 15.36 13.78 -2.79
CA LEU A 409 15.37 14.47 -1.50
C LEU A 409 16.28 15.70 -1.53
N GLN A 410 17.49 15.59 -2.09
CA GLN A 410 18.39 16.72 -2.25
C GLN A 410 17.78 17.86 -3.08
N GLN A 411 17.10 17.51 -4.17
CA GLN A 411 16.41 18.50 -4.99
C GLN A 411 15.26 19.16 -4.23
N ALA A 412 14.54 18.38 -3.41
CA ALA A 412 13.48 18.90 -2.55
C ALA A 412 14.04 19.87 -1.48
N GLU A 413 15.16 19.54 -0.85
CA GLU A 413 15.85 20.45 0.08
C GLU A 413 16.27 21.75 -0.61
N ALA A 414 16.87 21.65 -1.79
CA ALA A 414 17.27 22.82 -2.57
C ALA A 414 16.07 23.69 -2.99
N ALA A 415 14.94 23.09 -3.33
CA ALA A 415 13.71 23.79 -3.64
C ALA A 415 13.16 24.55 -2.41
N ILE A 416 13.13 23.91 -1.24
CA ILE A 416 12.74 24.58 0.02
C ILE A 416 13.66 25.75 0.33
N ASP A 417 14.96 25.56 0.24
CA ASP A 417 15.95 26.62 0.49
C ASP A 417 15.75 27.82 -0.46
N SER A 418 15.44 27.56 -1.73
CA SER A 418 15.12 28.60 -2.71
C SER A 418 13.87 29.40 -2.32
N MET A 419 12.78 28.69 -1.96
CA MET A 419 11.54 29.33 -1.51
C MET A 419 11.73 30.15 -0.24
N LEU A 420 12.58 29.70 0.69
CA LEU A 420 12.90 30.45 1.93
C LEU A 420 13.65 31.73 1.60
N LYS A 421 14.66 31.70 0.73
CA LYS A 421 15.40 32.88 0.27
C LYS A 421 14.50 33.91 -0.42
N GLU A 422 13.60 33.45 -1.29
CA GLU A 422 12.62 34.31 -1.95
C GLU A 422 11.63 34.95 -0.95
N ARG A 423 11.20 34.22 0.05
CA ARG A 423 10.32 34.73 1.12
C ARG A 423 11.03 35.82 1.98
N ASP A 424 12.29 35.59 2.29
CA ASP A 424 13.07 36.53 3.10
C ASP A 424 13.43 37.80 2.32
N SER A 425 13.59 37.70 0.99
CA SER A 425 13.85 38.88 0.13
C SER A 425 12.62 39.78 -0.09
N LYS A 426 11.40 39.27 0.19
CA LYS A 426 10.13 40.01 0.07
C LYS A 426 9.66 40.63 1.39
N LYS A 427 10.37 40.39 2.50
CA LYS A 427 10.17 41.03 3.81
C LYS A 427 11.05 42.27 3.95
#